data_a474ddcfb383963680e19677960715c6
#
_entry.id   a474ddcfb383963680e19677960715c6
#
_cell.length_a   1.000
_cell.length_b   1.000
_cell.length_c   1.000
_cell.angle_alpha   90.00
_cell.angle_beta   90.00
_cell.angle_gamma   90.00
#
_symmetry.space_group_name_H-M   'P 1'
#
loop_
_entity.id
_entity.type
_entity.pdbx_description
1 polymer ?
#
loop_
_entity_poly.entity_id
_entity_poly.type
_entity_poly.pdbx_seq_one_letter_code
_entity_poly.pdbx_strand_id
1 'polypeptide(L)'
;MRMASTLAVITIVALAPPVRSAHAADELAQGDAAAIAAAIASPDRPRADVEQDARRKPQQVLEFAGIAPGMYVIDVFSAGGYYTELLARTVGAKGQVIAYNNPAYAKFAEKGIAVRYDGNRLPNVRQVTSSIEDLKLIPASLDAAIFVMSYHDLYWRPADGSWPATDPMLLLAKLHAALKPGGTVLVQDHVATPGGDPAKVVDSLHRIDPALVKRDFDKAGFVLDGESRLLAHPEDDHSKLVFDDAIRGRTDQFLFRFRKPAK
;
A
#
# COMPACT_ATOMS: atom_id res chain seq x y z
N MET A 1 16.20 63.76 48.30
CA MET A 1 15.21 63.07 47.37
C MET A 1 15.90 61.83 46.79
N ARG A 2 15.59 60.70 47.30
CA ARG A 2 16.11 59.41 46.77
C ARG A 2 14.96 58.74 45.96
N MET A 3 15.18 58.57 44.67
CA MET A 3 14.28 57.84 43.82
C MET A 3 14.55 56.33 43.94
N ALA A 4 13.54 55.57 44.29
CA ALA A 4 13.53 54.12 44.33
C ALA A 4 13.12 53.60 42.95
N SER A 5 14.00 52.85 42.26
CA SER A 5 13.67 52.14 41.02
C SER A 5 13.14 50.77 41.36
N THR A 6 11.90 50.50 40.98
CA THR A 6 11.23 49.18 41.13
C THR A 6 11.56 48.36 39.88
N LEU A 7 12.31 47.24 40.04
CA LEU A 7 12.51 46.25 38.99
C LEU A 7 11.27 45.32 38.92
N ALA A 8 10.63 45.30 37.80
CA ALA A 8 9.58 44.30 37.49
C ALA A 8 10.23 43.01 36.97
N VAL A 9 10.04 41.90 37.68
CA VAL A 9 10.44 40.55 37.25
C VAL A 9 9.33 39.97 36.37
N ILE A 10 9.63 39.80 35.09
CA ILE A 10 8.72 39.13 34.15
C ILE A 10 9.02 37.61 34.23
N THR A 11 8.09 36.85 34.79
CA THR A 11 8.14 35.39 34.82
C THR A 11 7.62 34.85 33.48
N ILE A 12 8.49 34.30 32.64
CA ILE A 12 8.12 33.61 31.39
C ILE A 12 7.68 32.21 31.77
N VAL A 13 6.37 31.95 31.69
CA VAL A 13 5.79 30.59 31.80
C VAL A 13 5.99 29.91 30.46
N ALA A 14 6.93 28.98 30.37
CA ALA A 14 7.07 28.11 29.21
C ALA A 14 5.92 27.10 29.18
N LEU A 15 5.00 27.24 28.23
CA LEU A 15 4.03 26.20 27.94
C LEU A 15 4.75 25.01 27.29
N ALA A 16 4.80 23.89 28.00
CA ALA A 16 5.21 22.61 27.42
C ALA A 16 4.18 22.14 26.35
N PRO A 17 4.62 21.58 25.22
CA PRO A 17 3.70 21.05 24.23
C PRO A 17 2.87 19.90 24.85
N PRO A 18 1.59 19.73 24.44
CA PRO A 18 0.74 18.68 24.98
C PRO A 18 1.35 17.32 24.66
N VAL A 19 1.64 16.53 25.68
CA VAL A 19 1.99 15.11 25.57
C VAL A 19 0.72 14.42 25.05
N ARG A 20 0.74 13.94 23.79
CA ARG A 20 -0.32 13.08 23.27
C ARG A 20 -0.36 11.84 24.17
N SER A 21 -1.46 11.66 24.91
CA SER A 21 -1.63 10.53 25.79
C SER A 21 -1.68 9.22 24.96
N ALA A 22 -1.10 8.15 25.51
CA ALA A 22 -1.18 6.81 24.94
C ALA A 22 -2.63 6.37 24.65
N HIS A 23 -3.59 6.91 25.40
CA HIS A 23 -5.04 6.68 25.23
C HIS A 23 -5.59 7.16 23.88
N ALA A 24 -5.09 8.30 23.34
CA ALA A 24 -5.55 8.80 22.04
C ALA A 24 -5.02 7.97 20.86
N ALA A 25 -3.86 7.32 21.03
CA ALA A 25 -3.31 6.41 20.02
C ALA A 25 -4.08 5.08 19.98
N ASP A 26 -4.52 4.58 21.13
CA ASP A 26 -5.30 3.33 21.26
C ASP A 26 -6.74 3.51 20.72
N GLU A 27 -7.35 4.66 20.95
CA GLU A 27 -8.67 5.02 20.42
C GLU A 27 -8.68 5.17 18.88
N LEU A 28 -7.60 5.71 18.31
CA LEU A 28 -7.41 5.78 16.84
C LEU A 28 -7.18 4.39 16.22
N ALA A 29 -6.45 3.51 16.91
CA ALA A 29 -6.24 2.12 16.45
C ALA A 29 -7.55 1.34 16.43
N GLN A 30 -8.41 1.50 17.44
CA GLN A 30 -9.75 0.90 17.47
C GLN A 30 -10.66 1.47 16.38
N GLY A 31 -10.58 2.77 16.10
CA GLY A 31 -11.32 3.41 15.01
C GLY A 31 -10.97 2.84 13.64
N ASP A 32 -9.70 2.58 13.37
CA ASP A 32 -9.23 2.02 12.12
C ASP A 32 -9.71 0.58 11.93
N ALA A 33 -9.59 -0.26 12.95
CA ALA A 33 -10.08 -1.64 12.93
C ALA A 33 -11.60 -1.71 12.67
N ALA A 34 -12.37 -0.82 13.28
CA ALA A 34 -13.82 -0.77 13.10
C ALA A 34 -14.20 -0.32 11.66
N ALA A 35 -13.53 0.69 11.12
CA ALA A 35 -13.75 1.14 9.76
C ALA A 35 -13.39 0.06 8.72
N ILE A 36 -12.29 -0.66 8.93
CA ILE A 36 -11.87 -1.77 8.08
C ILE A 36 -12.90 -2.92 8.16
N ALA A 37 -13.33 -3.29 9.36
CA ALA A 37 -14.34 -4.33 9.56
C ALA A 37 -15.67 -3.97 8.85
N ALA A 38 -16.11 -2.72 8.96
CA ALA A 38 -17.31 -2.23 8.28
C ALA A 38 -17.15 -2.26 6.75
N ALA A 39 -15.97 -1.91 6.23
CA ALA A 39 -15.67 -2.01 4.81
C ALA A 39 -15.74 -3.44 4.29
N ILE A 40 -15.19 -4.40 5.05
CA ILE A 40 -15.21 -5.84 4.71
C ILE A 40 -16.64 -6.41 4.76
N ALA A 41 -17.43 -6.01 5.75
CA ALA A 41 -18.80 -6.48 5.94
C ALA A 41 -19.83 -5.81 5.01
N SER A 42 -19.40 -4.86 4.16
CA SER A 42 -20.32 -4.15 3.26
C SER A 42 -21.09 -5.09 2.33
N PRO A 43 -22.43 -5.04 2.32
CA PRO A 43 -23.26 -5.90 1.46
C PRO A 43 -23.11 -5.60 -0.04
N ASP A 44 -22.59 -4.44 -0.39
CA ASP A 44 -22.40 -4.03 -1.78
C ASP A 44 -21.13 -4.61 -2.42
N ARG A 45 -20.32 -5.35 -1.66
CA ARG A 45 -19.11 -5.98 -2.20
C ARG A 45 -19.47 -7.15 -3.12
N PRO A 46 -18.74 -7.31 -4.24
CA PRO A 46 -18.91 -8.47 -5.10
C PRO A 46 -18.72 -9.77 -4.32
N ARG A 47 -19.63 -10.72 -4.51
CA ARG A 47 -19.55 -12.04 -3.85
C ARG A 47 -18.21 -12.74 -4.10
N ALA A 48 -17.70 -12.67 -5.32
CA ALA A 48 -16.40 -13.24 -5.68
C ALA A 48 -15.22 -12.63 -4.87
N ASP A 49 -15.34 -11.39 -4.39
CA ASP A 49 -14.35 -10.78 -3.51
C ASP A 49 -14.49 -11.31 -2.08
N VAL A 50 -15.73 -11.39 -1.57
CA VAL A 50 -16.01 -11.91 -0.22
C VAL A 50 -15.52 -13.35 -0.06
N GLU A 51 -15.66 -14.18 -1.09
CA GLU A 51 -15.16 -15.55 -1.11
C GLU A 51 -13.62 -15.65 -1.00
N GLN A 52 -12.90 -14.55 -1.28
CA GLN A 52 -11.44 -14.49 -1.15
C GLN A 52 -10.97 -14.00 0.23
N ASP A 53 -11.83 -13.41 1.05
CA ASP A 53 -11.45 -12.75 2.29
C ASP A 53 -10.74 -13.68 3.27
N ALA A 54 -11.22 -14.92 3.42
CA ALA A 54 -10.60 -15.90 4.32
C ALA A 54 -9.12 -16.16 3.97
N ARG A 55 -8.79 -16.17 2.69
CA ARG A 55 -7.44 -16.39 2.18
C ARG A 55 -6.59 -15.12 2.22
N ARG A 56 -7.19 -13.98 1.83
CA ARG A 56 -6.48 -12.68 1.73
C ARG A 56 -6.30 -11.97 3.05
N LYS A 57 -7.08 -12.36 4.08
CA LYS A 57 -7.05 -11.77 5.43
C LYS A 57 -7.06 -10.23 5.42
N PRO A 58 -7.99 -9.58 4.68
CA PRO A 58 -7.93 -8.14 4.42
C PRO A 58 -7.98 -7.29 5.68
N GLN A 59 -8.66 -7.74 6.75
CA GLN A 59 -8.70 -7.04 8.03
C GLN A 59 -7.28 -6.80 8.54
N GLN A 60 -6.53 -7.88 8.72
CA GLN A 60 -5.19 -7.83 9.30
C GLN A 60 -4.19 -7.14 8.36
N VAL A 61 -4.35 -7.30 7.04
CA VAL A 61 -3.49 -6.64 6.04
C VAL A 61 -3.67 -5.13 6.10
N LEU A 62 -4.91 -4.62 6.13
CA LEU A 62 -5.18 -3.18 6.16
C LEU A 62 -4.87 -2.56 7.52
N GLU A 63 -5.05 -3.30 8.63
CA GLU A 63 -4.58 -2.88 9.96
C GLU A 63 -3.05 -2.75 9.98
N PHE A 64 -2.33 -3.74 9.46
CA PHE A 64 -0.87 -3.69 9.37
C PHE A 64 -0.39 -2.55 8.46
N ALA A 65 -1.12 -2.23 7.38
CA ALA A 65 -0.84 -1.09 6.51
C ALA A 65 -1.08 0.26 7.21
N GLY A 66 -1.87 0.28 8.29
CA GLY A 66 -2.24 1.50 9.02
C GLY A 66 -3.29 2.33 8.30
N ILE A 67 -4.19 1.69 7.54
CA ILE A 67 -5.23 2.40 6.78
C ILE A 67 -6.33 2.92 7.71
N ALA A 68 -6.67 4.20 7.56
CA ALA A 68 -7.61 4.90 8.43
C ALA A 68 -8.57 5.81 7.65
N PRO A 69 -9.72 6.17 8.24
CA PRO A 69 -10.65 7.14 7.66
C PRO A 69 -9.99 8.48 7.33
N GLY A 70 -10.37 9.06 6.19
CA GLY A 70 -9.86 10.35 5.71
C GLY A 70 -8.52 10.30 5.00
N MET A 71 -7.86 9.14 4.92
CA MET A 71 -6.59 9.00 4.22
C MET A 71 -6.72 9.15 2.70
N TYR A 72 -5.62 9.61 2.08
CA TYR A 72 -5.40 9.62 0.65
C TYR A 72 -4.42 8.50 0.30
N VAL A 73 -4.89 7.48 -0.41
CA VAL A 73 -4.14 6.24 -0.65
C VAL A 73 -4.01 5.97 -2.15
N ILE A 74 -2.88 5.44 -2.60
CA ILE A 74 -2.73 4.88 -3.95
C ILE A 74 -2.62 3.35 -3.87
N ASP A 75 -3.46 2.67 -4.65
CA ASP A 75 -3.41 1.23 -4.91
C ASP A 75 -2.66 1.03 -6.24
N VAL A 76 -1.42 0.56 -6.16
CA VAL A 76 -0.50 0.48 -7.30
C VAL A 76 -0.68 -0.84 -8.02
N PHE A 77 -0.98 -0.76 -9.31
CA PHE A 77 -1.39 -1.89 -10.14
C PHE A 77 -2.60 -2.61 -9.53
N SER A 78 -3.63 -1.81 -9.29
CA SER A 78 -4.86 -2.18 -8.57
C SER A 78 -5.65 -3.31 -9.25
N ALA A 79 -5.34 -3.62 -10.52
CA ALA A 79 -6.06 -4.60 -11.33
C ALA A 79 -7.59 -4.41 -11.27
N GLY A 80 -8.35 -5.46 -10.97
CA GLY A 80 -9.81 -5.42 -10.83
C GLY A 80 -10.33 -4.79 -9.53
N GLY A 81 -9.45 -4.25 -8.67
CA GLY A 81 -9.81 -3.35 -7.57
C GLY A 81 -10.32 -4.02 -6.30
N TYR A 82 -9.92 -5.26 -5.98
CA TYR A 82 -10.29 -5.90 -4.71
C TYR A 82 -9.89 -5.03 -3.49
N TYR A 83 -8.62 -4.65 -3.39
CA TYR A 83 -8.17 -3.77 -2.31
C TYR A 83 -8.62 -2.33 -2.51
N THR A 84 -8.72 -1.84 -3.73
CA THR A 84 -9.25 -0.49 -4.02
C THR A 84 -10.63 -0.29 -3.38
N GLU A 85 -11.54 -1.26 -3.48
CA GLU A 85 -12.87 -1.14 -2.88
C GLU A 85 -12.82 -1.12 -1.36
N LEU A 86 -12.02 -2.00 -0.75
CA LEU A 86 -11.84 -2.02 0.70
C LEU A 86 -11.21 -0.72 1.21
N LEU A 87 -10.20 -0.20 0.51
CA LEU A 87 -9.59 1.10 0.79
C LEU A 87 -10.62 2.23 0.69
N ALA A 88 -11.38 2.29 -0.42
CA ALA A 88 -12.37 3.34 -0.64
C ALA A 88 -13.43 3.39 0.47
N ARG A 89 -13.91 2.22 0.89
CA ARG A 89 -14.87 2.11 1.98
C ARG A 89 -14.26 2.45 3.34
N THR A 90 -13.01 2.05 3.58
CA THR A 90 -12.31 2.34 4.85
C THR A 90 -11.99 3.82 4.99
N VAL A 91 -11.43 4.45 3.95
CA VAL A 91 -11.09 5.89 4.03
C VAL A 91 -12.33 6.78 4.01
N GLY A 92 -13.45 6.29 3.50
CA GLY A 92 -14.74 6.97 3.50
C GLY A 92 -14.78 8.26 2.67
N ALA A 93 -15.85 9.03 2.80
CA ALA A 93 -16.13 10.21 1.97
C ALA A 93 -15.13 11.38 2.15
N LYS A 94 -14.36 11.40 3.24
CA LYS A 94 -13.33 12.42 3.49
C LYS A 94 -11.95 12.01 2.96
N GLY A 95 -11.77 10.73 2.60
CA GLY A 95 -10.57 10.19 2.00
C GLY A 95 -10.72 10.01 0.49
N GLN A 96 -9.61 9.65 -0.17
CA GLN A 96 -9.58 9.35 -1.59
C GLN A 96 -8.66 8.17 -1.87
N VAL A 97 -9.02 7.36 -2.86
CA VAL A 97 -8.17 6.29 -3.38
C VAL A 97 -7.84 6.57 -4.85
N ILE A 98 -6.55 6.46 -5.19
CA ILE A 98 -6.09 6.41 -6.56
C ILE A 98 -5.92 4.94 -6.94
N ALA A 99 -6.76 4.45 -7.86
CA ALA A 99 -6.60 3.13 -8.46
C ALA A 99 -5.70 3.29 -9.69
N TYR A 100 -4.42 2.97 -9.54
CA TYR A 100 -3.44 3.12 -10.60
C TYR A 100 -3.15 1.79 -11.30
N ASN A 101 -3.24 1.81 -12.62
CA ASN A 101 -2.82 0.73 -13.50
C ASN A 101 -1.95 1.27 -14.63
N ASN A 102 -0.94 0.52 -15.08
CA ASN A 102 -0.36 0.77 -16.39
C ASN A 102 -1.31 0.27 -17.49
N PRO A 103 -1.11 0.63 -18.76
CA PRO A 103 -2.01 0.22 -19.84
C PRO A 103 -2.17 -1.30 -19.99
N ALA A 104 -1.12 -2.10 -19.70
CA ALA A 104 -1.17 -3.56 -19.78
C ALA A 104 -2.06 -4.13 -18.65
N TYR A 105 -1.89 -3.64 -17.42
CA TYR A 105 -2.77 -4.00 -16.30
C TYR A 105 -4.23 -3.60 -16.54
N ALA A 106 -4.47 -2.38 -17.05
CA ALA A 106 -5.81 -1.92 -17.34
C ALA A 106 -6.50 -2.81 -18.38
N LYS A 107 -5.76 -3.23 -19.42
CA LYS A 107 -6.27 -4.16 -20.45
C LYS A 107 -6.54 -5.55 -19.86
N PHE A 108 -5.60 -6.09 -19.07
CA PHE A 108 -5.76 -7.39 -18.39
C PHE A 108 -7.00 -7.40 -17.49
N ALA A 109 -7.22 -6.33 -16.73
CA ALA A 109 -8.29 -6.22 -15.74
C ALA A 109 -9.57 -5.55 -16.27
N GLU A 110 -9.68 -5.26 -17.56
CA GLU A 110 -10.75 -4.44 -18.18
C GLU A 110 -12.15 -4.83 -17.71
N LYS A 111 -12.49 -6.12 -17.73
CA LYS A 111 -13.81 -6.61 -17.29
C LYS A 111 -14.05 -6.37 -15.79
N GLY A 112 -13.03 -6.61 -14.97
CA GLY A 112 -13.10 -6.37 -13.53
C GLY A 112 -13.25 -4.89 -13.20
N ILE A 113 -12.51 -4.03 -13.89
CA ILE A 113 -12.58 -2.57 -13.77
C ILE A 113 -13.97 -2.06 -14.14
N ALA A 114 -14.52 -2.51 -15.28
CA ALA A 114 -15.84 -2.11 -15.72
C ALA A 114 -16.92 -2.41 -14.66
N VAL A 115 -16.92 -3.63 -14.11
CA VAL A 115 -17.87 -4.03 -13.05
C VAL A 115 -17.63 -3.27 -11.75
N ARG A 116 -16.34 -3.07 -11.37
CA ARG A 116 -15.96 -2.41 -10.11
C ARG A 116 -16.48 -1.00 -10.00
N TYR A 117 -16.43 -0.25 -11.08
CA TYR A 117 -16.72 1.19 -11.08
C TYR A 117 -18.05 1.54 -11.78
N ASP A 118 -18.83 0.54 -12.18
CA ASP A 118 -20.15 0.76 -12.77
C ASP A 118 -21.06 1.60 -11.87
N GLY A 119 -21.88 2.46 -12.46
CA GLY A 119 -22.81 3.31 -11.72
C GLY A 119 -22.15 4.25 -10.70
N ASN A 120 -20.84 4.52 -10.80
CA ASN A 120 -20.12 5.37 -9.84
C ASN A 120 -20.25 4.89 -8.37
N ARG A 121 -20.29 3.58 -8.14
CA ARG A 121 -20.50 2.97 -6.83
C ARG A 121 -19.37 3.25 -5.81
N LEU A 122 -18.22 3.73 -6.26
CA LEU A 122 -17.07 4.13 -5.44
C LEU A 122 -16.65 5.57 -5.77
N PRO A 123 -17.44 6.59 -5.37
CA PRO A 123 -17.27 7.97 -5.82
C PRO A 123 -15.97 8.65 -5.33
N ASN A 124 -15.33 8.09 -4.31
CA ASN A 124 -14.05 8.56 -3.78
C ASN A 124 -12.83 7.83 -4.39
N VAL A 125 -13.04 7.06 -5.48
CA VAL A 125 -11.96 6.42 -6.23
C VAL A 125 -11.70 7.20 -7.52
N ARG A 126 -10.43 7.57 -7.72
CA ARG A 126 -9.94 8.13 -8.98
C ARG A 126 -9.13 7.07 -9.73
N GLN A 127 -9.66 6.61 -10.85
CA GLN A 127 -8.93 5.71 -11.73
C GLN A 127 -7.86 6.46 -12.51
N VAL A 128 -6.64 5.92 -12.57
CA VAL A 128 -5.53 6.45 -13.35
C VAL A 128 -4.91 5.32 -14.17
N THR A 129 -4.90 5.49 -15.49
CA THR A 129 -4.19 4.60 -16.40
C THR A 129 -3.14 5.40 -17.14
N SER A 130 -1.86 5.11 -16.89
CA SER A 130 -0.73 5.77 -17.56
C SER A 130 0.51 4.88 -17.46
N SER A 131 1.54 5.18 -18.28
CA SER A 131 2.87 4.64 -18.01
C SER A 131 3.39 5.17 -16.66
N ILE A 132 4.48 4.57 -16.15
CA ILE A 132 5.13 5.09 -14.93
C ILE A 132 5.71 6.48 -15.20
N GLU A 133 6.26 6.71 -16.38
CA GLU A 133 6.85 7.98 -16.80
C GLU A 133 5.81 9.11 -16.74
N ASP A 134 4.60 8.82 -17.23
CA ASP A 134 3.49 9.78 -17.30
C ASP A 134 2.65 9.89 -16.02
N LEU A 135 2.88 9.01 -15.06
CA LEU A 135 2.16 9.05 -13.78
C LEU A 135 2.47 10.36 -13.05
N LYS A 136 1.43 11.17 -12.87
CA LYS A 136 1.51 12.45 -12.16
C LYS A 136 0.83 12.35 -10.81
N LEU A 137 1.63 12.47 -9.76
CA LEU A 137 1.19 12.52 -8.38
C LEU A 137 1.52 13.88 -7.78
N ILE A 138 0.65 14.37 -6.91
CA ILE A 138 0.87 15.63 -6.21
C ILE A 138 1.87 15.38 -5.08
N PRO A 139 2.96 16.16 -4.97
CA PRO A 139 3.93 16.00 -3.87
C PRO A 139 3.27 16.12 -2.48
N ALA A 140 3.72 15.28 -1.54
CA ALA A 140 3.29 15.27 -0.14
C ALA A 140 1.75 15.27 0.05
N SER A 141 1.03 14.58 -0.84
CA SER A 141 -0.44 14.50 -0.79
C SER A 141 -0.96 13.16 -0.28
N LEU A 142 -0.18 12.07 -0.40
CA LEU A 142 -0.61 10.74 -0.04
C LEU A 142 -0.21 10.39 1.41
N ASP A 143 -1.10 9.70 2.10
CA ASP A 143 -0.85 9.13 3.42
C ASP A 143 -0.26 7.72 3.31
N ALA A 144 -0.70 6.95 2.31
CA ALA A 144 -0.21 5.59 2.09
C ALA A 144 -0.20 5.18 0.61
N ALA A 145 0.62 4.18 0.30
CA ALA A 145 0.58 3.41 -0.95
C ALA A 145 0.52 1.92 -0.64
N ILE A 146 -0.10 1.13 -1.53
CA ILE A 146 -0.07 -0.32 -1.40
C ILE A 146 0.32 -0.98 -2.73
N PHE A 147 1.10 -2.05 -2.63
CA PHE A 147 1.34 -3.05 -3.67
C PHE A 147 0.86 -4.40 -3.15
N VAL A 148 -0.10 -5.01 -3.83
CA VAL A 148 -0.60 -6.32 -3.43
C VAL A 148 -0.50 -7.30 -4.57
N MET A 149 0.47 -8.21 -4.47
CA MET A 149 0.81 -9.20 -5.50
C MET A 149 1.05 -8.52 -6.87
N SER A 150 1.80 -7.42 -6.85
CA SER A 150 2.02 -6.60 -8.05
C SER A 150 3.40 -5.93 -8.12
N TYR A 151 4.20 -5.98 -7.03
CA TYR A 151 5.53 -5.41 -7.06
C TYR A 151 6.47 -6.19 -7.99
N HIS A 152 6.34 -7.52 -8.03
CA HIS A 152 7.11 -8.37 -8.93
C HIS A 152 6.93 -7.97 -10.41
N ASP A 153 5.77 -7.47 -10.81
CA ASP A 153 5.48 -7.08 -12.19
C ASP A 153 6.31 -5.87 -12.68
N LEU A 154 6.94 -5.12 -11.76
CA LEU A 154 7.94 -4.12 -12.12
C LEU A 154 9.20 -4.75 -12.76
N TYR A 155 9.41 -6.02 -12.52
CA TYR A 155 10.53 -6.81 -13.06
C TYR A 155 10.13 -7.75 -14.20
N TRP A 156 8.83 -7.85 -14.48
CA TRP A 156 8.36 -8.74 -15.54
C TRP A 156 8.79 -8.27 -16.93
N ARG A 157 9.39 -9.17 -17.69
CA ARG A 157 9.93 -8.90 -19.03
C ARG A 157 9.59 -10.06 -19.97
N PRO A 158 8.29 -10.28 -20.31
CA PRO A 158 7.91 -11.36 -21.20
C PRO A 158 8.51 -11.16 -22.60
N ALA A 159 8.91 -12.26 -23.22
CA ALA A 159 9.59 -12.26 -24.53
C ALA A 159 8.73 -11.68 -25.67
N ASP A 160 7.40 -11.73 -25.54
CA ASP A 160 6.46 -11.20 -26.53
C ASP A 160 6.27 -9.68 -26.45
N GLY A 161 6.90 -9.01 -25.49
CA GLY A 161 6.76 -7.57 -25.30
C GLY A 161 5.37 -7.11 -24.85
N SER A 162 4.50 -8.01 -24.41
CA SER A 162 3.14 -7.70 -23.97
C SER A 162 3.09 -6.84 -22.68
N TRP A 163 4.21 -6.79 -21.97
CA TRP A 163 4.35 -6.01 -20.77
C TRP A 163 5.40 -4.91 -20.93
N PRO A 164 5.13 -3.65 -20.53
CA PRO A 164 6.10 -2.57 -20.68
C PRO A 164 7.33 -2.81 -19.79
N ALA A 165 8.50 -2.51 -20.32
CA ALA A 165 9.70 -2.43 -19.49
C ALA A 165 9.56 -1.26 -18.52
N THR A 166 9.58 -1.53 -17.22
CA THR A 166 9.40 -0.53 -16.17
C THR A 166 10.69 -0.34 -15.37
N ASP A 167 10.89 0.86 -14.85
CA ASP A 167 11.95 1.15 -13.90
C ASP A 167 11.34 1.22 -12.49
N PRO A 168 11.60 0.21 -11.61
CA PRO A 168 11.11 0.22 -10.23
C PRO A 168 11.54 1.47 -9.46
N MET A 169 12.79 1.96 -9.71
CA MET A 169 13.31 3.12 -9.00
C MET A 169 12.59 4.41 -9.38
N LEU A 170 12.18 4.56 -10.65
CA LEU A 170 11.37 5.70 -11.08
C LEU A 170 10.02 5.73 -10.37
N LEU A 171 9.33 4.59 -10.26
CA LEU A 171 8.05 4.51 -9.55
C LEU A 171 8.22 4.81 -8.06
N LEU A 172 9.21 4.19 -7.42
CA LEU A 172 9.48 4.42 -6.00
C LEU A 172 9.85 5.89 -5.71
N ALA A 173 10.62 6.54 -6.58
CA ALA A 173 10.93 7.97 -6.45
C ALA A 173 9.66 8.84 -6.56
N LYS A 174 8.76 8.54 -7.49
CA LYS A 174 7.47 9.24 -7.62
C LYS A 174 6.59 9.03 -6.39
N LEU A 175 6.52 7.82 -5.85
CA LEU A 175 5.79 7.52 -4.62
C LEU A 175 6.41 8.23 -3.41
N HIS A 176 7.74 8.21 -3.30
CA HIS A 176 8.44 8.90 -2.23
C HIS A 176 8.16 10.41 -2.25
N ALA A 177 8.18 11.04 -3.42
CA ALA A 177 7.82 12.45 -3.56
C ALA A 177 6.35 12.74 -3.20
N ALA A 178 5.44 11.84 -3.57
CA ALA A 178 4.00 12.01 -3.37
C ALA A 178 3.54 11.73 -1.93
N LEU A 179 4.24 10.86 -1.21
CA LEU A 179 3.92 10.57 0.18
C LEU A 179 4.26 11.73 1.09
N LYS A 180 3.40 12.00 2.07
CA LYS A 180 3.67 12.90 3.18
C LYS A 180 4.85 12.38 4.02
N PRO A 181 5.60 13.24 4.74
CA PRO A 181 6.53 12.77 5.76
C PRO A 181 5.82 11.83 6.75
N GLY A 182 6.41 10.67 7.02
CA GLY A 182 5.79 9.62 7.84
C GLY A 182 4.81 8.71 7.11
N GLY A 183 4.47 9.00 5.85
CA GLY A 183 3.60 8.17 5.03
C GLY A 183 4.16 6.77 4.77
N THR A 184 3.30 5.79 4.55
CA THR A 184 3.66 4.38 4.52
C THR A 184 3.47 3.75 3.14
N VAL A 185 4.23 2.68 2.87
CA VAL A 185 4.01 1.79 1.73
C VAL A 185 3.90 0.36 2.21
N LEU A 186 2.77 -0.28 1.93
CA LEU A 186 2.59 -1.71 2.11
C LEU A 186 3.06 -2.43 0.85
N VAL A 187 3.84 -3.49 1.01
CA VAL A 187 4.16 -4.45 -0.05
C VAL A 187 3.83 -5.85 0.41
N GLN A 188 2.89 -6.48 -0.27
CA GLN A 188 2.55 -7.89 -0.15
C GLN A 188 2.88 -8.56 -1.47
N ASP A 189 3.74 -9.60 -1.46
CA ASP A 189 4.04 -10.32 -2.70
C ASP A 189 4.49 -11.76 -2.44
N HIS A 190 4.55 -12.55 -3.52
CA HIS A 190 4.96 -13.94 -3.52
C HIS A 190 6.47 -14.08 -3.33
N VAL A 191 6.87 -14.92 -2.37
CA VAL A 191 8.29 -15.18 -2.06
C VAL A 191 8.96 -15.97 -3.17
N ALA A 192 10.09 -15.48 -3.66
CA ALA A 192 11.03 -16.24 -4.49
C ALA A 192 12.23 -16.71 -3.68
N THR A 193 12.88 -17.76 -4.13
CA THR A 193 14.21 -18.18 -3.62
C THR A 193 15.22 -17.05 -3.89
N PRO A 194 16.07 -16.68 -2.91
CA PRO A 194 17.02 -15.60 -3.05
C PRO A 194 18.06 -15.82 -4.17
N GLY A 195 18.51 -14.72 -4.79
CA GLY A 195 19.69 -14.68 -5.64
C GLY A 195 19.47 -14.99 -7.12
N GLY A 196 18.24 -15.25 -7.57
CA GLY A 196 17.92 -15.39 -9.01
C GLY A 196 17.94 -14.06 -9.76
N ASP A 197 18.05 -14.11 -11.09
CA ASP A 197 17.77 -12.96 -11.95
C ASP A 197 16.30 -12.58 -11.84
N PRO A 198 15.95 -11.38 -11.36
CA PRO A 198 14.56 -11.03 -11.07
C PRO A 198 13.64 -11.15 -12.28
N ALA A 199 14.09 -10.75 -13.48
CA ALA A 199 13.28 -10.81 -14.68
C ALA A 199 12.94 -12.26 -15.07
N LYS A 200 13.91 -13.17 -14.97
CA LYS A 200 13.69 -14.59 -15.25
C LYS A 200 12.81 -15.26 -14.22
N VAL A 201 12.99 -14.93 -12.92
CA VAL A 201 12.18 -15.48 -11.84
C VAL A 201 10.73 -15.03 -11.96
N VAL A 202 10.49 -13.75 -12.23
CA VAL A 202 9.14 -13.24 -12.43
C VAL A 202 8.50 -13.83 -13.68
N ASP A 203 9.21 -13.92 -14.79
CA ASP A 203 8.67 -14.49 -16.03
C ASP A 203 8.25 -15.97 -15.87
N SER A 204 9.04 -16.75 -15.14
CA SER A 204 8.78 -18.19 -14.95
C SER A 204 7.85 -18.50 -13.78
N LEU A 205 7.91 -17.75 -12.66
CA LEU A 205 7.29 -18.12 -11.41
C LEU A 205 6.31 -17.07 -10.85
N HIS A 206 6.31 -15.82 -11.36
CA HIS A 206 5.57 -14.68 -10.80
C HIS A 206 5.84 -14.50 -9.29
N ARG A 207 7.13 -14.52 -8.92
CA ARG A 207 7.64 -14.38 -7.55
C ARG A 207 8.77 -13.37 -7.53
N ILE A 208 9.03 -12.80 -6.36
CA ILE A 208 10.14 -11.86 -6.16
C ILE A 208 10.92 -12.16 -4.88
N ASP A 209 12.25 -11.95 -4.92
CA ASP A 209 13.11 -12.06 -3.75
C ASP A 209 12.78 -10.94 -2.75
N PRO A 210 12.33 -11.26 -1.51
CA PRO A 210 12.07 -10.25 -0.49
C PRO A 210 13.26 -9.35 -0.17
N ALA A 211 14.48 -9.86 -0.31
CA ALA A 211 15.69 -9.07 -0.07
C ALA A 211 15.92 -8.02 -1.17
N LEU A 212 15.52 -8.31 -2.43
CA LEU A 212 15.53 -7.32 -3.51
C LEU A 212 14.57 -6.18 -3.20
N VAL A 213 13.34 -6.50 -2.79
CA VAL A 213 12.32 -5.48 -2.43
C VAL A 213 12.85 -4.56 -1.34
N LYS A 214 13.43 -5.11 -0.27
CA LYS A 214 14.01 -4.30 0.81
C LYS A 214 15.13 -3.38 0.30
N ARG A 215 16.02 -3.87 -0.57
CA ARG A 215 17.09 -3.06 -1.18
C ARG A 215 16.57 -1.92 -2.04
N ASP A 216 15.50 -2.17 -2.81
CA ASP A 216 14.90 -1.14 -3.68
C ASP A 216 14.29 -0.01 -2.85
N PHE A 217 13.55 -0.36 -1.82
CA PHE A 217 12.94 0.63 -0.92
C PHE A 217 14.00 1.43 -0.14
N ASP A 218 15.04 0.77 0.36
CA ASP A 218 16.18 1.45 1.02
C ASP A 218 16.86 2.44 0.07
N LYS A 219 17.19 2.02 -1.16
CA LYS A 219 17.75 2.90 -2.19
C LYS A 219 16.84 4.08 -2.55
N ALA A 220 15.53 3.89 -2.49
CA ALA A 220 14.56 4.95 -2.75
C ALA A 220 14.34 5.88 -1.54
N GLY A 221 15.03 5.66 -0.42
CA GLY A 221 14.99 6.51 0.77
C GLY A 221 13.87 6.16 1.76
N PHE A 222 13.27 4.99 1.63
CA PHE A 222 12.33 4.47 2.62
C PHE A 222 13.05 3.67 3.71
N VAL A 223 12.44 3.59 4.89
CA VAL A 223 12.89 2.72 5.96
C VAL A 223 11.89 1.59 6.19
N LEU A 224 12.37 0.37 6.44
CA LEU A 224 11.54 -0.75 6.81
C LEU A 224 10.94 -0.48 8.21
N ASP A 225 9.62 -0.39 8.29
CA ASP A 225 8.87 -0.04 9.50
C ASP A 225 8.22 -1.26 10.16
N GLY A 226 8.03 -2.34 9.39
CA GLY A 226 7.48 -3.59 9.93
C GLY A 226 7.47 -4.72 8.91
N GLU A 227 7.48 -5.94 9.44
CA GLU A 227 7.35 -7.20 8.70
C GLU A 227 6.29 -8.07 9.38
N SER A 228 5.51 -8.80 8.59
CA SER A 228 4.52 -9.73 9.12
C SER A 228 4.57 -11.07 8.38
N ARG A 229 4.39 -12.15 9.14
CA ARG A 229 4.24 -13.51 8.62
C ARG A 229 2.78 -13.94 8.47
N LEU A 230 1.85 -13.00 8.50
CA LEU A 230 0.40 -13.24 8.42
C LEU A 230 0.00 -14.16 7.26
N LEU A 231 0.67 -14.00 6.11
CA LEU A 231 0.39 -14.70 4.86
C LEU A 231 1.51 -15.69 4.48
N ALA A 232 2.35 -16.08 5.45
CA ALA A 232 3.39 -17.07 5.24
C ALA A 232 2.79 -18.47 5.08
N HIS A 233 3.31 -19.21 4.10
CA HIS A 233 2.98 -20.59 3.78
C HIS A 233 4.28 -21.38 3.64
N PRO A 234 4.91 -21.80 4.75
CA PRO A 234 6.25 -22.41 4.76
C PRO A 234 6.31 -23.78 4.02
N GLU A 235 5.16 -24.35 3.71
CA GLU A 235 5.06 -25.57 2.89
C GLU A 235 5.24 -25.30 1.38
N ASP A 236 5.20 -24.04 0.93
CA ASP A 236 5.51 -23.65 -0.44
C ASP A 236 7.04 -23.53 -0.60
N ASP A 237 7.63 -24.41 -1.39
CA ASP A 237 9.07 -24.49 -1.65
C ASP A 237 9.59 -23.45 -2.66
N HIS A 238 8.70 -22.56 -3.14
CA HIS A 238 8.96 -21.49 -4.09
C HIS A 238 9.39 -21.95 -5.50
N SER A 239 9.30 -23.23 -5.81
CA SER A 239 9.76 -23.80 -7.10
C SER A 239 8.71 -23.73 -8.20
N LYS A 240 7.43 -23.53 -7.84
CA LYS A 240 6.31 -23.55 -8.78
C LYS A 240 5.80 -22.16 -9.13
N LEU A 241 5.28 -22.04 -10.36
CA LEU A 241 4.51 -20.87 -10.79
C LEU A 241 3.33 -20.64 -9.83
N VAL A 242 3.10 -19.41 -9.40
CA VAL A 242 2.03 -19.08 -8.42
C VAL A 242 0.62 -19.45 -8.88
N PHE A 243 0.44 -19.68 -10.18
CA PHE A 243 -0.83 -20.10 -10.79
C PHE A 243 -0.99 -21.62 -10.92
N ASP A 244 0.03 -22.42 -10.52
CA ASP A 244 -0.05 -23.87 -10.48
C ASP A 244 -1.18 -24.32 -9.52
N ASP A 245 -2.07 -25.18 -9.97
CA ASP A 245 -3.27 -25.59 -9.21
C ASP A 245 -2.91 -26.24 -7.86
N ALA A 246 -1.72 -26.86 -7.74
CA ALA A 246 -1.25 -27.48 -6.51
C ALA A 246 -0.99 -26.47 -5.37
N ILE A 247 -0.68 -25.20 -5.72
CA ILE A 247 -0.31 -24.16 -4.73
C ILE A 247 -1.13 -22.87 -4.88
N ARG A 248 -1.96 -22.75 -5.90
CA ARG A 248 -2.74 -21.54 -6.16
C ARG A 248 -3.54 -21.12 -4.93
N GLY A 249 -3.32 -19.89 -4.50
CA GLY A 249 -3.94 -19.33 -3.31
C GLY A 249 -3.34 -19.77 -1.98
N ARG A 250 -2.26 -20.59 -2.00
CA ARG A 250 -1.50 -21.05 -0.82
C ARG A 250 -0.01 -20.84 -1.00
N THR A 251 0.38 -19.92 -1.85
CA THR A 251 1.77 -19.51 -2.05
C THR A 251 2.29 -18.78 -0.84
N ASP A 252 3.56 -18.99 -0.49
CA ASP A 252 4.22 -18.22 0.56
C ASP A 252 4.32 -16.74 0.16
N GLN A 253 3.98 -15.85 1.08
CA GLN A 253 3.96 -14.42 0.83
C GLN A 253 4.60 -13.66 1.99
N PHE A 254 5.35 -12.63 1.64
CA PHE A 254 5.81 -11.64 2.61
C PHE A 254 4.85 -10.46 2.68
N LEU A 255 4.88 -9.77 3.81
CA LEU A 255 4.13 -8.55 4.05
C LEU A 255 5.07 -7.56 4.75
N PHE A 256 5.46 -6.49 4.02
CA PHE A 256 6.35 -5.45 4.50
C PHE A 256 5.62 -4.13 4.58
N ARG A 257 5.91 -3.35 5.61
CA ARG A 257 5.56 -1.94 5.68
C ARG A 257 6.82 -1.10 5.69
N PHE A 258 6.92 -0.20 4.73
CA PHE A 258 7.96 0.81 4.65
C PHE A 258 7.39 2.17 5.03
N ARG A 259 8.25 3.06 5.51
CA ARG A 259 7.88 4.42 5.88
C ARG A 259 8.80 5.42 5.20
N LYS A 260 8.23 6.50 4.66
CA LYS A 260 8.99 7.69 4.31
C LYS A 260 9.43 8.37 5.61
N PRO A 261 10.74 8.62 5.84
CA PRO A 261 11.20 9.36 7.01
C PRO A 261 10.48 10.71 7.17
N ALA A 262 10.29 11.13 8.41
CA ALA A 262 9.65 12.42 8.70
C ALA A 262 10.57 13.62 8.38
N LYS A 263 11.86 13.37 8.22
CA LYS A 263 12.91 14.34 7.81
C LYS A 263 13.93 13.66 6.93
#